data_3001a66541d3eda850dee0b011fde8fc
#
_entry.id   3001a66541d3eda850dee0b011fde8fc
#
_cell.length_a   1.000
_cell.length_b   1.000
_cell.length_c   1.000
_cell.angle_alpha   90.00
_cell.angle_beta   90.00
_cell.angle_gamma   90.00
#
_symmetry.space_group_name_H-M   'P 1'
#
loop_
_entity.id
_entity.type
_entity.pdbx_description
1 polymer ?
#
loop_
_entity_poly.entity_id
_entity_poly.type
_entity_poly.pdbx_seq_one_letter_code
_entity_poly.pdbx_strand_id
1 'polypeptide(L)'
;MYALVGSTGVGKTTSTAKLAAAFAAKYGASNLGLITLDAYRVGAHEQLRAYGRIIGCAVHTAHDRSALEDLLDLLSAKKMVLIDTAGIGQRDSRTQELLEMVGHRSIQRLLVVNAASQGETIEDVLIAYRAHQCKGVVLSKLDEAVKLGPALDAMIRHKLKIVGVANGQRVPEDWHRMTSQALVHRAMRGGGSSAYRLDADDVNIVFTAPPQRPAWTGMAAGGLHA
;
A
#
# COMPACT_ATOMS: atom_id res chain seq x y z
N MET A 1 -2.51 16.47 -9.36
CA MET A 1 -2.03 16.38 -7.98
C MET A 1 -2.25 14.96 -7.47
N TYR A 2 -1.41 14.45 -6.56
CA TYR A 2 -1.49 13.06 -6.10
C TYR A 2 -1.46 12.99 -4.58
N ALA A 3 -2.41 12.28 -3.97
CA ALA A 3 -2.43 11.97 -2.53
C ALA A 3 -2.01 10.52 -2.31
N LEU A 4 -1.01 10.29 -1.46
CA LEU A 4 -0.59 8.96 -1.07
C LEU A 4 -1.43 8.52 0.14
N VAL A 5 -2.28 7.53 -0.05
CA VAL A 5 -3.18 6.98 0.97
C VAL A 5 -2.79 5.54 1.31
N GLY A 6 -3.22 5.03 2.46
CA GLY A 6 -2.93 3.66 2.90
C GLY A 6 -2.78 3.53 4.41
N SER A 7 -2.67 2.31 4.89
CA SER A 7 -2.64 1.98 6.31
C SER A 7 -1.44 2.58 7.06
N THR A 8 -1.48 2.51 8.37
CA THR A 8 -0.36 2.91 9.23
C THR A 8 0.89 2.06 8.93
N GLY A 9 2.06 2.68 8.90
CA GLY A 9 3.34 1.98 8.78
C GLY A 9 3.68 1.43 7.38
N VAL A 10 2.84 1.65 6.35
CA VAL A 10 3.12 1.16 4.99
C VAL A 10 4.18 1.98 4.23
N GLY A 11 4.71 3.06 4.81
CA GLY A 11 5.78 3.87 4.20
C GLY A 11 5.27 4.96 3.25
N LYS A 12 4.10 5.57 3.51
CA LYS A 12 3.56 6.68 2.71
C LYS A 12 4.52 7.86 2.63
N THR A 13 4.94 8.40 3.76
CA THR A 13 5.85 9.55 3.84
C THR A 13 7.18 9.27 3.12
N THR A 14 7.75 8.08 3.31
CA THR A 14 8.98 7.68 2.60
C THR A 14 8.74 7.54 1.09
N SER A 15 7.60 6.99 0.67
CA SER A 15 7.23 6.87 -0.75
C SER A 15 6.96 8.25 -1.37
N THR A 16 6.34 9.15 -0.62
CA THR A 16 6.16 10.57 -1.02
C THR A 16 7.51 11.23 -1.25
N ALA A 17 8.44 11.07 -0.30
CA ALA A 17 9.79 11.64 -0.41
C ALA A 17 10.57 11.07 -1.60
N LYS A 18 10.50 9.76 -1.85
CA LYS A 18 11.14 9.11 -3.00
C LYS A 18 10.60 9.63 -4.33
N LEU A 19 9.27 9.70 -4.45
CA LEU A 19 8.62 10.22 -5.64
C LEU A 19 8.94 11.70 -5.85
N ALA A 20 8.95 12.50 -4.76
CA ALA A 20 9.31 13.91 -4.77
C ALA A 20 10.75 14.12 -5.25
N ALA A 21 11.71 13.39 -4.68
CA ALA A 21 13.11 13.50 -5.05
C ALA A 21 13.37 13.05 -6.51
N ALA A 22 12.77 11.94 -6.93
CA ALA A 22 12.85 11.48 -8.31
C ALA A 22 12.25 12.49 -9.31
N PHE A 23 11.16 13.16 -8.95
CA PHE A 23 10.57 14.22 -9.76
C PHE A 23 11.45 15.47 -9.79
N ALA A 24 11.91 15.93 -8.63
CA ALA A 24 12.75 17.13 -8.52
C ALA A 24 14.07 16.98 -9.28
N ALA A 25 14.69 15.82 -9.24
CA ALA A 25 15.90 15.52 -10.01
C ALA A 25 15.68 15.64 -11.53
N LYS A 26 14.47 15.34 -12.01
CA LYS A 26 14.18 15.38 -13.46
C LYS A 26 13.62 16.72 -13.94
N TYR A 27 12.80 17.37 -13.10
CA TYR A 27 12.01 18.54 -13.52
C TYR A 27 12.28 19.80 -12.70
N GLY A 28 13.15 19.72 -11.70
CA GLY A 28 13.48 20.80 -10.78
C GLY A 28 12.51 20.89 -9.59
N ALA A 29 13.06 21.22 -8.42
CA ALA A 29 12.28 21.35 -7.18
C ALA A 29 11.26 22.50 -7.23
N SER A 30 11.52 23.56 -8.02
CA SER A 30 10.60 24.67 -8.22
C SER A 30 9.25 24.28 -8.85
N ASN A 31 9.23 23.15 -9.57
CA ASN A 31 8.01 22.61 -10.21
C ASN A 31 7.24 21.63 -9.30
N LEU A 32 7.72 21.39 -8.07
CA LEU A 32 7.13 20.47 -7.10
C LEU A 32 6.43 21.24 -5.99
N GLY A 33 5.29 20.75 -5.53
CA GLY A 33 4.62 21.15 -4.30
C GLY A 33 4.51 19.97 -3.36
N LEU A 34 4.74 20.17 -2.07
CA LEU A 34 4.58 19.16 -1.04
C LEU A 34 3.58 19.64 0.01
N ILE A 35 2.61 18.78 0.32
CA ILE A 35 1.61 19.01 1.36
C ILE A 35 1.62 17.81 2.31
N THR A 36 1.50 18.03 3.62
CA THR A 36 1.25 16.99 4.60
C THR A 36 -0.09 17.22 5.30
N LEU A 37 -0.88 16.15 5.42
CA LEU A 37 -2.10 16.08 6.23
C LEU A 37 -1.86 15.36 7.57
N ASP A 38 -0.65 14.86 7.82
CA ASP A 38 -0.29 14.17 9.07
C ASP A 38 0.20 15.20 10.12
N ALA A 39 -0.68 16.14 10.47
CA ALA A 39 -0.34 17.25 11.37
C ALA A 39 -0.41 16.87 12.85
N TYR A 40 -1.13 15.79 13.19
CA TYR A 40 -1.43 15.42 14.60
C TYR A 40 -0.46 14.41 15.19
N ARG A 41 0.24 13.65 14.35
CA ARG A 41 1.20 12.65 14.82
C ARG A 41 2.56 13.30 15.07
N VAL A 42 3.01 13.25 16.32
CA VAL A 42 4.32 13.80 16.73
C VAL A 42 5.44 13.28 15.83
N GLY A 43 6.18 14.19 15.22
CA GLY A 43 7.34 13.86 14.36
C GLY A 43 7.01 13.45 12.91
N ALA A 44 5.75 13.15 12.55
CA ALA A 44 5.42 12.69 11.19
C ALA A 44 5.65 13.80 10.14
N HIS A 45 5.17 15.01 10.41
CA HIS A 45 5.36 16.16 9.52
C HIS A 45 6.84 16.60 9.45
N GLU A 46 7.61 16.39 10.51
CA GLU A 46 9.05 16.71 10.54
C GLU A 46 9.85 15.81 9.60
N GLN A 47 9.47 14.55 9.47
CA GLN A 47 10.12 13.64 8.53
C GLN A 47 9.99 14.14 7.09
N LEU A 48 8.78 14.50 6.65
CA LEU A 48 8.61 15.03 5.29
C LEU A 48 9.29 16.39 5.11
N ARG A 49 9.27 17.26 6.14
CA ARG A 49 9.99 18.55 6.12
C ARG A 49 11.49 18.37 6.00
N ALA A 50 12.07 17.35 6.67
CA ALA A 50 13.49 17.05 6.52
C ALA A 50 13.82 16.67 5.07
N TYR A 51 13.03 15.80 4.45
CA TYR A 51 13.17 15.50 3.02
C TYR A 51 12.95 16.72 2.13
N GLY A 52 11.94 17.54 2.43
CA GLY A 52 11.68 18.79 1.70
C GLY A 52 12.87 19.73 1.69
N ARG A 53 13.56 19.89 2.83
CA ARG A 53 14.80 20.69 2.92
C ARG A 53 15.91 20.12 2.04
N ILE A 54 16.11 18.81 2.04
CA ILE A 54 17.13 18.14 1.22
C ILE A 54 16.81 18.31 -0.27
N ILE A 55 15.54 18.18 -0.65
CA ILE A 55 15.06 18.28 -2.04
C ILE A 55 15.05 19.76 -2.52
N GLY A 56 15.02 20.72 -1.60
CA GLY A 56 14.87 22.15 -1.92
C GLY A 56 13.41 22.54 -2.20
N CYS A 57 12.44 21.86 -1.59
CA CYS A 57 11.01 22.11 -1.73
C CYS A 57 10.35 22.34 -0.37
N ALA A 58 9.63 23.44 -0.21
CA ALA A 58 8.87 23.73 1.00
C ALA A 58 7.72 22.72 1.18
N VAL A 59 7.49 22.31 2.45
CA VAL A 59 6.38 21.44 2.82
C VAL A 59 5.31 22.24 3.53
N HIS A 60 4.14 22.29 2.95
CA HIS A 60 2.96 22.96 3.51
C HIS A 60 2.16 21.94 4.37
N THR A 61 1.45 22.45 5.37
CA THR A 61 0.62 21.61 6.26
C THR A 61 -0.83 22.06 6.14
N ALA A 62 -1.75 21.12 5.93
CA ALA A 62 -3.18 21.36 6.02
C ALA A 62 -3.77 20.52 7.16
N HIS A 63 -4.61 21.13 7.98
CA HIS A 63 -5.26 20.51 9.13
C HIS A 63 -6.72 20.10 8.83
N ASP A 64 -7.32 20.72 7.83
CA ASP A 64 -8.69 20.49 7.41
C ASP A 64 -8.83 20.63 5.88
N ARG A 65 -10.05 20.44 5.42
CA ARG A 65 -10.38 20.48 4.00
C ARG A 65 -10.20 21.88 3.40
N SER A 66 -10.60 22.92 4.13
CA SER A 66 -10.48 24.31 3.64
C SER A 66 -9.02 24.70 3.43
N ALA A 67 -8.17 24.44 4.43
CA ALA A 67 -6.74 24.67 4.31
C ALA A 67 -6.10 23.86 3.17
N LEU A 68 -6.59 22.63 2.93
CA LEU A 68 -6.13 21.84 1.78
C LEU A 68 -6.53 22.50 0.46
N GLU A 69 -7.78 22.95 0.31
CA GLU A 69 -8.27 23.60 -0.91
C GLU A 69 -7.49 24.88 -1.21
N ASP A 70 -7.22 25.73 -0.21
CA ASP A 70 -6.36 26.92 -0.34
C ASP A 70 -4.94 26.57 -0.84
N LEU A 71 -4.36 25.48 -0.32
CA LEU A 71 -3.03 25.02 -0.76
C LEU A 71 -3.05 24.41 -2.17
N LEU A 72 -4.14 23.77 -2.57
CA LEU A 72 -4.29 23.27 -3.95
C LEU A 72 -4.30 24.43 -4.95
N ASP A 73 -4.99 25.52 -4.62
CA ASP A 73 -5.04 26.73 -5.44
C ASP A 73 -3.67 27.42 -5.47
N LEU A 74 -3.03 27.60 -4.31
CA LEU A 74 -1.68 28.18 -4.21
C LEU A 74 -0.65 27.41 -5.05
N LEU A 75 -0.74 26.09 -5.07
CA LEU A 75 0.21 25.22 -5.76
C LEU A 75 -0.27 24.81 -7.18
N SER A 76 -1.36 25.40 -7.69
CA SER A 76 -1.96 25.04 -8.97
C SER A 76 -1.01 25.16 -10.16
N ALA A 77 -0.07 26.13 -10.12
CA ALA A 77 0.94 26.31 -11.16
C ALA A 77 2.11 25.28 -11.12
N LYS A 78 2.19 24.43 -10.07
CA LYS A 78 3.23 23.40 -9.97
C LYS A 78 2.92 22.26 -10.93
N LYS A 79 3.96 21.69 -11.56
CA LYS A 79 3.80 20.54 -12.46
C LYS A 79 3.41 19.25 -11.71
N MET A 80 3.79 19.14 -10.44
CA MET A 80 3.41 18.03 -9.57
C MET A 80 3.17 18.54 -8.16
N VAL A 81 2.07 18.12 -7.54
CA VAL A 81 1.81 18.30 -6.11
C VAL A 81 1.62 16.93 -5.50
N LEU A 82 2.37 16.64 -4.43
CA LEU A 82 2.26 15.40 -3.66
C LEU A 82 1.73 15.72 -2.28
N ILE A 83 0.73 14.95 -1.86
CA ILE A 83 0.04 15.07 -0.59
C ILE A 83 0.32 13.81 0.22
N ASP A 84 1.08 13.95 1.30
CA ASP A 84 1.31 12.89 2.28
C ASP A 84 0.18 12.87 3.30
N THR A 85 -0.42 11.71 3.52
CA THR A 85 -1.56 11.58 4.43
C THR A 85 -1.20 10.83 5.70
N ALA A 86 -1.95 11.06 6.77
CA ALA A 86 -1.85 10.29 7.99
C ALA A 86 -2.09 8.79 7.72
N GLY A 87 -1.37 7.95 8.46
CA GLY A 87 -1.62 6.51 8.45
C GLY A 87 -2.80 6.15 9.33
N ILE A 88 -3.87 5.66 8.74
CA ILE A 88 -5.07 5.21 9.43
C ILE A 88 -5.23 3.71 9.18
N GLY A 89 -5.60 2.94 10.20
CA GLY A 89 -5.84 1.51 10.04
C GLY A 89 -7.03 1.25 9.12
N GLN A 90 -6.98 0.20 8.32
CA GLN A 90 -8.04 -0.11 7.33
C GLN A 90 -9.43 -0.36 7.95
N ARG A 91 -9.49 -0.68 9.25
CA ARG A 91 -10.75 -0.90 9.99
C ARG A 91 -11.17 0.30 10.84
N ASP A 92 -10.44 1.40 10.76
CA ASP A 92 -10.72 2.64 11.48
C ASP A 92 -11.71 3.51 10.68
N SER A 93 -12.77 4.01 11.32
CA SER A 93 -13.79 4.85 10.70
C SER A 93 -13.23 6.14 10.09
N ARG A 94 -12.15 6.67 10.66
CA ARG A 94 -11.45 7.85 10.14
C ARG A 94 -10.86 7.67 8.74
N THR A 95 -10.75 6.42 8.26
CA THR A 95 -10.35 6.15 6.88
C THR A 95 -11.30 6.78 5.88
N GLN A 96 -12.62 6.73 6.17
CA GLN A 96 -13.64 7.36 5.34
C GLN A 96 -13.48 8.90 5.30
N GLU A 97 -13.29 9.52 6.46
CA GLU A 97 -13.07 10.98 6.58
C GLU A 97 -11.83 11.43 5.78
N LEU A 98 -10.74 10.66 5.88
CA LEU A 98 -9.53 10.93 5.09
C LEU A 98 -9.83 10.85 3.58
N LEU A 99 -10.55 9.81 3.14
CA LEU A 99 -10.88 9.66 1.71
C LEU A 99 -11.79 10.78 1.19
N GLU A 100 -12.68 11.30 2.03
CA GLU A 100 -13.51 12.47 1.74
C GLU A 100 -12.68 13.75 1.67
N MET A 101 -11.73 13.95 2.61
CA MET A 101 -10.82 15.09 2.60
C MET A 101 -10.00 15.17 1.30
N VAL A 102 -9.46 14.02 0.84
CA VAL A 102 -8.70 13.96 -0.42
C VAL A 102 -9.57 13.66 -1.65
N GLY A 103 -10.89 13.79 -1.52
CA GLY A 103 -11.87 13.55 -2.58
C GLY A 103 -12.02 14.68 -3.59
N HIS A 104 -11.18 15.72 -3.55
CA HIS A 104 -11.24 16.83 -4.48
C HIS A 104 -10.91 16.39 -5.92
N ARG A 105 -11.62 16.95 -6.92
CA ARG A 105 -11.52 16.56 -8.35
C ARG A 105 -10.10 16.66 -8.95
N SER A 106 -9.27 17.56 -8.43
CA SER A 106 -7.88 17.74 -8.89
C SER A 106 -6.91 16.74 -8.27
N ILE A 107 -7.34 15.97 -7.25
CA ILE A 107 -6.51 15.02 -6.53
C ILE A 107 -6.74 13.61 -7.08
N GLN A 108 -5.68 12.96 -7.49
CA GLN A 108 -5.68 11.53 -7.81
C GLN A 108 -5.03 10.75 -6.67
N ARG A 109 -5.70 9.72 -6.17
CA ARG A 109 -5.17 8.91 -5.08
C ARG A 109 -4.21 7.85 -5.58
N LEU A 110 -3.08 7.68 -4.89
CA LEU A 110 -2.15 6.57 -5.03
C LEU A 110 -2.20 5.75 -3.75
N LEU A 111 -2.61 4.49 -3.84
CA LEU A 111 -2.66 3.62 -2.69
C LEU A 111 -1.28 2.99 -2.44
N VAL A 112 -0.74 3.18 -1.25
CA VAL A 112 0.51 2.54 -0.83
C VAL A 112 0.18 1.25 -0.10
N VAL A 113 0.67 0.13 -0.62
CA VAL A 113 0.44 -1.22 -0.11
C VAL A 113 1.76 -1.84 0.30
N ASN A 114 1.84 -2.35 1.52
CA ASN A 114 2.99 -3.10 1.99
C ASN A 114 3.03 -4.49 1.35
N ALA A 115 4.05 -4.73 0.51
CA ALA A 115 4.21 -5.99 -0.22
C ALA A 115 4.56 -7.19 0.69
N ALA A 116 5.03 -6.93 1.92
CA ALA A 116 5.37 -7.95 2.91
C ALA A 116 4.17 -8.35 3.80
N SER A 117 2.99 -7.75 3.60
CA SER A 117 1.79 -8.09 4.36
C SER A 117 1.18 -9.41 3.91
N GLN A 118 0.40 -10.02 4.80
CA GLN A 118 -0.42 -11.19 4.47
C GLN A 118 -1.49 -10.85 3.42
N GLY A 119 -1.89 -11.83 2.61
CA GLY A 119 -2.84 -11.64 1.52
C GLY A 119 -4.17 -11.05 1.97
N GLU A 120 -4.74 -11.55 3.05
CA GLU A 120 -6.00 -11.07 3.63
C GLU A 120 -5.88 -9.61 4.12
N THR A 121 -4.74 -9.25 4.71
CA THR A 121 -4.48 -7.86 5.11
C THR A 121 -4.42 -6.93 3.91
N ILE A 122 -3.80 -7.37 2.81
CA ILE A 122 -3.76 -6.61 1.57
C ILE A 122 -5.18 -6.42 1.03
N GLU A 123 -5.98 -7.49 1.02
CA GLU A 123 -7.38 -7.45 0.58
C GLU A 123 -8.21 -6.43 1.39
N ASP A 124 -8.16 -6.50 2.72
CA ASP A 124 -8.80 -5.54 3.61
C ASP A 124 -8.41 -4.08 3.28
N VAL A 125 -7.12 -3.84 3.02
CA VAL A 125 -6.61 -2.51 2.64
C VAL A 125 -7.17 -2.06 1.29
N LEU A 126 -7.19 -2.93 0.28
CA LEU A 126 -7.73 -2.61 -1.05
C LEU A 126 -9.20 -2.21 -0.98
N ILE A 127 -9.99 -2.92 -0.18
CA ILE A 127 -11.42 -2.65 0.02
C ILE A 127 -11.60 -1.31 0.78
N ALA A 128 -10.97 -1.17 1.95
CA ALA A 128 -11.14 -0.01 2.83
C ALA A 128 -10.74 1.31 2.17
N TYR A 129 -9.65 1.29 1.40
CA TYR A 129 -9.17 2.47 0.69
C TYR A 129 -9.75 2.64 -0.71
N ARG A 130 -10.75 1.82 -1.08
CA ARG A 130 -11.43 1.89 -2.39
C ARG A 130 -10.42 1.90 -3.53
N ALA A 131 -9.55 0.89 -3.57
CA ALA A 131 -8.42 0.79 -4.50
C ALA A 131 -8.82 0.96 -5.98
N HIS A 132 -10.03 0.50 -6.36
CA HIS A 132 -10.60 0.67 -7.71
C HIS A 132 -10.80 2.13 -8.13
N GLN A 133 -10.88 3.07 -7.17
CA GLN A 133 -10.97 4.51 -7.43
C GLN A 133 -9.60 5.19 -7.40
N CYS A 134 -8.52 4.46 -7.10
CA CYS A 134 -7.17 5.01 -7.09
C CYS A 134 -6.58 5.01 -8.51
N LYS A 135 -5.76 5.99 -8.81
CA LYS A 135 -5.02 6.06 -10.09
C LYS A 135 -4.05 4.91 -10.28
N GLY A 136 -3.58 4.35 -9.17
CA GLY A 136 -2.70 3.21 -9.13
C GLY A 136 -2.21 2.89 -7.72
N VAL A 137 -1.38 1.86 -7.64
CA VAL A 137 -0.81 1.33 -6.41
C VAL A 137 0.70 1.52 -6.41
N VAL A 138 1.24 1.89 -5.27
CA VAL A 138 2.67 1.84 -4.96
C VAL A 138 2.91 0.63 -4.06
N LEU A 139 3.69 -0.33 -4.53
CA LEU A 139 4.14 -1.44 -3.68
C LEU A 139 5.36 -0.99 -2.88
N SER A 140 5.21 -0.94 -1.58
CA SER A 140 6.28 -0.58 -0.65
C SER A 140 6.87 -1.82 0.04
N LYS A 141 8.03 -1.65 0.66
CA LYS A 141 8.71 -2.69 1.46
C LYS A 141 8.95 -3.98 0.68
N LEU A 142 9.29 -3.83 -0.60
CA LEU A 142 9.56 -4.97 -1.46
C LEU A 142 10.82 -5.74 -1.02
N ASP A 143 11.73 -5.07 -0.36
CA ASP A 143 12.93 -5.61 0.29
C ASP A 143 12.62 -6.51 1.50
N GLU A 144 11.54 -6.22 2.21
CA GLU A 144 11.05 -7.00 3.35
C GLU A 144 10.16 -8.18 2.91
N ALA A 145 9.65 -8.18 1.67
CA ALA A 145 8.73 -9.20 1.19
C ALA A 145 9.44 -10.51 0.85
N VAL A 146 9.28 -11.53 1.71
CA VAL A 146 9.77 -12.90 1.48
C VAL A 146 9.02 -13.56 0.33
N LYS A 147 7.70 -13.36 0.26
CA LYS A 147 6.81 -13.85 -0.81
C LYS A 147 6.04 -12.69 -1.41
N LEU A 148 6.28 -12.40 -2.68
CA LEU A 148 5.57 -11.33 -3.41
C LEU A 148 4.24 -11.80 -4.01
N GLY A 149 4.03 -13.11 -4.09
CA GLY A 149 2.84 -13.73 -4.71
C GLY A 149 1.52 -13.15 -4.20
N PRO A 150 1.26 -13.09 -2.86
CA PRO A 150 0.00 -12.55 -2.33
C PRO A 150 -0.30 -11.11 -2.77
N ALA A 151 0.72 -10.24 -2.81
CA ALA A 151 0.54 -8.87 -3.26
C ALA A 151 0.22 -8.79 -4.76
N LEU A 152 0.92 -9.56 -5.60
CA LEU A 152 0.65 -9.57 -7.04
C LEU A 152 -0.68 -10.22 -7.37
N ASP A 153 -1.06 -11.31 -6.69
CA ASP A 153 -2.37 -11.94 -6.85
C ASP A 153 -3.50 -10.94 -6.61
N ALA A 154 -3.43 -10.20 -5.50
CA ALA A 154 -4.40 -9.15 -5.19
C ALA A 154 -4.44 -8.06 -6.27
N MET A 155 -3.26 -7.59 -6.75
CA MET A 155 -3.21 -6.59 -7.83
C MET A 155 -3.86 -7.10 -9.13
N ILE A 156 -3.64 -8.37 -9.48
CA ILE A 156 -4.21 -9.00 -10.69
C ILE A 156 -5.72 -9.15 -10.55
N ARG A 157 -6.21 -9.71 -9.43
CA ARG A 157 -7.65 -9.93 -9.19
C ARG A 157 -8.44 -8.62 -9.22
N HIS A 158 -7.91 -7.57 -8.61
CA HIS A 158 -8.53 -6.24 -8.59
C HIS A 158 -8.20 -5.38 -9.82
N LYS A 159 -7.44 -5.91 -10.80
CA LYS A 159 -7.03 -5.20 -12.04
C LYS A 159 -6.37 -3.85 -11.76
N LEU A 160 -5.51 -3.78 -10.73
CA LEU A 160 -4.88 -2.55 -10.27
C LEU A 160 -3.56 -2.29 -11.01
N LYS A 161 -3.31 -1.03 -11.32
CA LYS A 161 -2.07 -0.59 -11.96
C LYS A 161 -1.00 -0.30 -10.91
N ILE A 162 0.13 -0.99 -10.95
CA ILE A 162 1.31 -0.66 -10.15
C ILE A 162 2.03 0.49 -10.84
N VAL A 163 2.17 1.63 -10.14
CA VAL A 163 2.79 2.85 -10.68
C VAL A 163 4.20 3.08 -10.15
N GLY A 164 4.58 2.40 -9.09
CA GLY A 164 5.91 2.47 -8.51
C GLY A 164 6.14 1.40 -7.47
N VAL A 165 7.40 1.15 -7.17
CA VAL A 165 7.85 0.18 -6.18
C VAL A 165 8.90 0.85 -5.29
N ALA A 166 8.74 0.74 -3.98
CA ALA A 166 9.73 1.16 -3.00
C ALA A 166 10.41 -0.10 -2.42
N ASN A 167 11.73 -0.20 -2.60
CA ASN A 167 12.52 -1.39 -2.30
C ASN A 167 13.72 -1.02 -1.42
N GLY A 168 13.47 -0.62 -0.18
CA GLY A 168 14.48 -0.18 0.78
C GLY A 168 14.18 1.21 1.35
N GLN A 169 15.17 1.80 2.04
CA GLN A 169 14.97 3.03 2.81
C GLN A 169 15.63 4.27 2.21
N ARG A 170 16.52 4.12 1.21
CA ARG A 170 17.24 5.23 0.59
C ARG A 170 16.32 6.04 -0.31
N VAL A 171 16.49 7.35 -0.29
CA VAL A 171 15.70 8.33 -1.05
C VAL A 171 16.64 9.15 -1.94
N PRO A 172 16.47 9.11 -3.27
CA PRO A 172 15.43 8.44 -4.06
C PRO A 172 15.80 7.05 -4.57
N GLU A 173 17.00 6.53 -4.30
CA GLU A 173 17.62 5.38 -4.98
C GLU A 173 16.73 4.13 -4.97
N ASP A 174 16.00 3.90 -3.88
CA ASP A 174 15.14 2.73 -3.72
C ASP A 174 13.70 2.97 -4.24
N TRP A 175 13.53 3.87 -5.21
CA TRP A 175 12.32 4.05 -5.99
C TRP A 175 12.48 3.52 -7.40
N HIS A 176 11.66 2.54 -7.78
CA HIS A 176 11.77 1.87 -9.07
C HIS A 176 10.42 1.82 -9.81
N ARG A 177 10.53 1.79 -11.15
CA ARG A 177 9.44 1.38 -12.03
C ARG A 177 9.79 0.01 -12.57
N MET A 178 9.12 -1.01 -12.07
CA MET A 178 9.31 -2.39 -12.52
C MET A 178 8.28 -2.76 -13.59
N THR A 179 8.70 -3.54 -14.58
CA THR A 179 7.77 -4.14 -15.55
C THR A 179 6.95 -5.25 -14.89
N SER A 180 5.78 -5.55 -15.43
CA SER A 180 4.96 -6.68 -14.96
C SER A 180 5.74 -8.00 -15.00
N GLN A 181 6.53 -8.22 -16.05
CA GLN A 181 7.39 -9.40 -16.19
C GLN A 181 8.42 -9.50 -15.05
N ALA A 182 9.09 -8.40 -14.70
CA ALA A 182 10.06 -8.38 -13.61
C ALA A 182 9.42 -8.68 -12.25
N LEU A 183 8.21 -8.15 -12.01
CA LEU A 183 7.46 -8.41 -10.78
C LEU A 183 7.02 -9.89 -10.70
N VAL A 184 6.46 -10.44 -11.77
CA VAL A 184 6.06 -11.84 -11.83
C VAL A 184 7.27 -12.77 -11.66
N HIS A 185 8.37 -12.49 -12.38
CA HIS A 185 9.60 -13.27 -12.24
C HIS A 185 10.14 -13.25 -10.79
N ARG A 186 10.08 -12.10 -10.12
CA ARG A 186 10.45 -11.99 -8.69
C ARG A 186 9.51 -12.81 -7.80
N ALA A 187 8.21 -12.82 -8.06
CA ALA A 187 7.24 -13.60 -7.30
C ALA A 187 7.43 -15.10 -7.46
N MET A 188 7.79 -15.54 -8.67
CA MET A 188 8.04 -16.95 -8.99
C MET A 188 9.39 -17.47 -8.48
N ARG A 189 10.35 -16.60 -8.23
CA ARG A 189 11.60 -16.94 -7.53
C ARG A 189 11.28 -17.12 -6.06
N GLY A 190 10.83 -18.31 -5.67
CA GLY A 190 10.51 -18.63 -4.29
C GLY A 190 11.62 -18.19 -3.32
N GLY A 191 11.40 -17.06 -2.66
CA GLY A 191 12.19 -16.66 -1.50
C GLY A 191 11.58 -17.35 -0.28
N GLY A 192 12.38 -18.07 0.46
CA GLY A 192 11.97 -18.69 1.70
C GLY A 192 13.10 -19.54 2.26
N SER A 193 13.23 -19.60 3.58
CA SER A 193 14.15 -20.54 4.21
C SER A 193 13.72 -21.95 3.91
N SER A 194 14.65 -22.91 3.95
CA SER A 194 14.37 -24.34 3.78
C SER A 194 13.28 -24.85 4.73
N ALA A 195 13.11 -24.20 5.89
CA ALA A 195 12.08 -24.52 6.88
C ALA A 195 10.63 -24.40 6.39
N TYR A 196 10.38 -23.69 5.27
CA TYR A 196 9.05 -23.50 4.67
C TYR A 196 8.96 -24.11 3.27
N ARG A 197 9.90 -24.97 2.88
CA ARG A 197 9.82 -25.74 1.65
C ARG A 197 9.20 -27.08 1.98
N LEU A 198 8.11 -27.39 1.29
CA LEU A 198 7.59 -28.76 1.30
C LEU A 198 8.61 -29.66 0.62
N ASP A 199 9.07 -30.68 1.30
CA ASP A 199 9.82 -31.77 0.67
C ASP A 199 8.88 -32.84 0.09
N ALA A 200 9.42 -33.88 -0.53
CA ALA A 200 8.60 -34.91 -1.17
C ALA A 200 7.72 -35.67 -0.16
N ASP A 201 8.18 -35.84 1.07
CA ASP A 201 7.44 -36.52 2.12
C ASP A 201 6.31 -35.65 2.66
N ASP A 202 6.53 -34.33 2.83
CA ASP A 202 5.49 -33.37 3.20
C ASP A 202 4.39 -33.32 2.16
N VAL A 203 4.73 -33.31 0.86
CA VAL A 203 3.75 -33.34 -0.24
C VAL A 203 2.86 -34.56 -0.17
N ASN A 204 3.43 -35.73 0.12
CA ASN A 204 2.67 -36.95 0.27
C ASN A 204 1.70 -36.88 1.48
N ILE A 205 2.12 -36.34 2.61
CA ILE A 205 1.27 -36.18 3.81
C ILE A 205 0.11 -35.21 3.53
N VAL A 206 0.36 -34.10 2.84
CA VAL A 206 -0.66 -33.06 2.62
C VAL A 206 -1.66 -33.43 1.52
N PHE A 207 -1.24 -34.15 0.47
CA PHE A 207 -2.06 -34.32 -0.73
C PHE A 207 -2.55 -35.76 -0.95
N THR A 208 -2.09 -36.78 -0.20
CA THR A 208 -2.48 -38.18 -0.44
C THR A 208 -3.56 -38.73 0.51
N ALA A 209 -3.96 -37.98 1.54
CA ALA A 209 -5.10 -38.39 2.38
C ALA A 209 -6.35 -37.54 2.03
N PRO A 210 -7.32 -38.09 1.30
CA PRO A 210 -8.62 -37.45 1.23
C PRO A 210 -9.20 -37.37 2.65
N PRO A 211 -9.85 -36.27 3.07
CA PRO A 211 -10.47 -36.20 4.38
C PRO A 211 -11.52 -37.31 4.49
N GLN A 212 -11.25 -38.28 5.31
CA GLN A 212 -12.25 -39.25 5.69
C GLN A 212 -13.36 -38.48 6.43
N ARG A 213 -14.48 -38.29 5.76
CA ARG A 213 -15.71 -37.85 6.46
C ARG A 213 -16.03 -38.92 7.49
N PRO A 214 -16.12 -38.59 8.79
CA PRO A 214 -16.62 -39.57 9.75
C PRO A 214 -18.01 -40.00 9.29
N ALA A 215 -18.18 -41.30 9.07
CA ALA A 215 -19.48 -41.86 8.80
C ALA A 215 -20.33 -41.63 10.05
N TRP A 216 -21.28 -40.74 9.97
CA TRP A 216 -22.35 -40.62 10.94
C TRP A 216 -23.19 -41.88 10.79
N THR A 217 -22.87 -42.93 11.55
CA THR A 217 -23.77 -44.04 11.77
C THR A 217 -24.99 -43.50 12.52
N GLY A 218 -26.10 -43.38 11.81
CA GLY A 218 -27.37 -43.03 12.36
C GLY A 218 -27.72 -43.95 13.52
N MET A 219 -27.86 -43.42 14.72
CA MET A 219 -28.57 -44.11 15.80
C MET A 219 -30.03 -44.25 15.36
N ALA A 220 -30.41 -45.47 15.01
CA ALA A 220 -31.78 -45.84 14.81
C ALA A 220 -32.59 -45.50 16.06
N ALA A 221 -33.65 -44.71 15.89
CA ALA A 221 -34.65 -44.47 16.91
C ALA A 221 -35.30 -45.81 17.28
N GLY A 222 -34.93 -46.35 18.44
CA GLY A 222 -35.64 -47.46 19.06
C GLY A 222 -37.03 -46.99 19.52
N GLY A 223 -38.06 -47.58 18.96
CA GLY A 223 -39.43 -47.34 19.37
C GLY A 223 -39.70 -47.74 20.84
N LEU A 224 -40.42 -46.92 21.52
CA LEU A 224 -41.11 -47.25 22.76
C LEU A 224 -42.55 -47.59 22.42
N HIS A 225 -42.87 -48.89 22.47
CA HIS A 225 -44.23 -49.35 22.75
C HIS A 225 -44.29 -49.80 24.21
N ALA A 226 -45.13 -49.19 24.98
CA ALA A 226 -46.05 -49.70 26.00
C ALA A 226 -46.51 -48.51 26.89
#